data_02de5c616c3e4191813e35333d4a6804
#
_entry.id   02de5c616c3e4191813e35333d4a6804
#
_cell.length_a   1.000
_cell.length_b   1.000
_cell.length_c   1.000
_cell.angle_alpha   90.00
_cell.angle_beta   90.00
_cell.angle_gamma   90.00
#
_symmetry.space_group_name_H-M   'P 1'
#
loop_
_entity.id
_entity.type
_entity.pdbx_description
1 polymer ?
#
loop_
_entity_poly.entity_id
_entity_poly.type
_entity_poly.pdbx_seq_one_letter_code
_entity_poly.pdbx_strand_id
1 'polypeptide(L)'
;MDGGVGEAAAEQLAAAREQGFDPPFRRQDWPLPSLPCRADGPLIWVALTQAVTPLEQQLNLVHQRVADLWTQPLDQVRILQRTLHCNWKIAHDNTLDDYHVAVAHPTTLHREQGPVRDYAHHATALVNLLVTPHADGGCFHTFGLPPWLHLITWPEGRLALLEVLPRSRDSCCMQLRLFAPSAASGGAPADAANNAWLKELLAFLDEDQALVESAQRGYCSGLVPGPPHG
;
A
#
# COMPACT_ATOMS: atom_id res chain seq x y z
N MET A 1 -0.17 8.41 -29.76
CA MET A 1 0.33 7.07 -30.13
C MET A 1 -0.49 6.08 -29.35
N ASP A 2 -1.29 5.35 -30.09
CA ASP A 2 -2.28 4.40 -29.58
C ASP A 2 -1.54 3.22 -28.93
N GLY A 3 -1.56 3.17 -27.60
CA GLY A 3 -1.03 2.04 -26.85
C GLY A 3 -2.04 0.90 -26.94
N GLY A 4 -1.84 0.00 -27.90
CA GLY A 4 -2.68 -1.16 -28.06
C GLY A 4 -2.81 -1.95 -26.76
N VAL A 5 -4.05 -2.10 -26.34
CA VAL A 5 -4.46 -3.08 -25.33
C VAL A 5 -4.07 -4.44 -25.94
N GLY A 6 -2.97 -5.03 -25.45
CA GLY A 6 -2.66 -6.41 -25.78
C GLY A 6 -3.82 -7.27 -25.33
N GLU A 7 -4.55 -7.83 -26.30
CA GLU A 7 -5.44 -8.94 -26.05
C GLU A 7 -4.61 -10.04 -25.39
N ALA A 8 -4.71 -10.14 -24.06
CA ALA A 8 -4.27 -11.33 -23.36
C ALA A 8 -5.15 -12.46 -23.94
N ALA A 9 -4.54 -13.32 -24.74
CA ALA A 9 -5.21 -14.51 -25.24
C ALA A 9 -5.85 -15.21 -24.04
N ALA A 10 -7.16 -15.40 -24.09
CA ALA A 10 -7.90 -16.08 -23.05
C ALA A 10 -7.23 -17.43 -22.81
N GLU A 11 -6.50 -17.57 -21.71
CA GLU A 11 -5.89 -18.83 -21.34
C GLU A 11 -7.00 -19.84 -21.15
N GLN A 12 -7.06 -20.80 -22.06
CA GLN A 12 -8.02 -21.88 -22.01
C GLN A 12 -7.76 -22.68 -20.73
N LEU A 13 -8.81 -23.14 -20.08
CA LEU A 13 -8.75 -24.07 -18.95
C LEU A 13 -7.82 -25.26 -19.30
N ALA A 14 -6.53 -25.12 -19.02
CA ALA A 14 -5.49 -26.06 -19.48
C ALA A 14 -5.58 -27.46 -18.86
N ALA A 15 -6.38 -27.62 -17.79
CA ALA A 15 -6.44 -28.84 -16.99
C ALA A 15 -7.66 -29.73 -17.22
N ALA A 16 -8.70 -29.27 -17.93
CA ALA A 16 -9.91 -30.10 -18.14
C ALA A 16 -9.74 -31.04 -19.34
N ARG A 17 -9.90 -32.33 -19.11
CA ARG A 17 -10.03 -33.31 -20.21
C ARG A 17 -11.45 -33.23 -20.74
N GLU A 18 -11.63 -32.83 -22.00
CA GLU A 18 -12.95 -32.65 -22.63
C GLU A 18 -13.78 -33.94 -22.66
N GLN A 19 -13.11 -35.10 -22.71
CA GLN A 19 -13.72 -36.41 -22.80
C GLN A 19 -14.37 -36.95 -21.51
N GLY A 20 -14.22 -36.25 -20.40
CA GLY A 20 -14.74 -36.63 -19.07
C GLY A 20 -16.14 -36.10 -18.76
N PHE A 21 -16.78 -35.39 -19.69
CA PHE A 21 -18.09 -34.74 -19.50
C PHE A 21 -19.15 -35.27 -20.42
N ASP A 22 -20.37 -35.37 -19.93
CA ASP A 22 -21.57 -35.75 -20.70
C ASP A 22 -22.67 -34.70 -20.46
N PRO A 23 -23.08 -33.88 -21.46
CA PRO A 23 -22.58 -33.83 -22.84
C PRO A 23 -21.12 -33.35 -22.98
N PRO A 24 -20.50 -33.58 -24.16
CA PRO A 24 -19.09 -33.22 -24.36
C PRO A 24 -18.83 -31.74 -24.05
N PHE A 25 -17.87 -31.52 -23.18
CA PHE A 25 -17.40 -30.19 -22.84
C PHE A 25 -16.41 -29.71 -23.91
N ARG A 26 -16.61 -28.49 -24.42
CA ARG A 26 -15.67 -27.81 -25.30
C ARG A 26 -15.06 -26.62 -24.57
N ARG A 27 -13.75 -26.60 -24.42
CA ARG A 27 -13.02 -25.51 -23.66
C ARG A 27 -13.31 -24.12 -24.20
N GLN A 28 -13.47 -23.99 -25.52
CA GLN A 28 -13.79 -22.74 -26.18
C GLN A 28 -15.13 -22.11 -25.76
N ASP A 29 -16.06 -22.96 -25.24
CA ASP A 29 -17.37 -22.49 -24.78
C ASP A 29 -17.30 -21.93 -23.32
N TRP A 30 -16.13 -22.08 -22.67
CA TRP A 30 -15.90 -21.69 -21.27
C TRP A 30 -14.62 -20.88 -21.13
N PRO A 31 -14.51 -19.72 -21.80
CA PRO A 31 -13.36 -18.85 -21.63
C PRO A 31 -13.34 -18.25 -20.21
N LEU A 32 -12.15 -17.98 -19.70
CA LEU A 32 -12.01 -17.16 -18.48
C LEU A 32 -12.54 -15.75 -18.77
N PRO A 33 -13.23 -15.13 -17.80
CA PRO A 33 -13.72 -13.77 -17.97
C PRO A 33 -12.52 -12.80 -18.12
N SER A 34 -12.57 -11.95 -19.14
CA SER A 34 -11.60 -10.85 -19.29
C SER A 34 -11.91 -9.75 -18.29
N LEU A 35 -10.89 -9.34 -17.55
CA LEU A 35 -10.96 -8.23 -16.58
C LEU A 35 -10.11 -7.05 -17.09
N PRO A 36 -10.58 -5.80 -16.90
CA PRO A 36 -9.76 -4.64 -17.17
C PRO A 36 -8.49 -4.69 -16.35
N CYS A 37 -7.34 -4.57 -17.00
CA CYS A 37 -6.04 -4.64 -16.38
C CYS A 37 -5.15 -3.52 -16.89
N ARG A 38 -4.39 -2.87 -15.99
CA ARG A 38 -3.50 -1.77 -16.34
C ARG A 38 -2.27 -1.75 -15.45
N ALA A 39 -1.10 -1.53 -16.07
CA ALA A 39 0.12 -1.25 -15.34
C ALA A 39 0.23 0.26 -15.10
N ASP A 40 0.54 0.65 -13.87
CA ASP A 40 0.80 2.04 -13.49
C ASP A 40 1.75 2.07 -12.28
N GLY A 41 2.90 2.73 -12.45
CA GLY A 41 4.00 2.64 -11.51
C GLY A 41 4.50 1.19 -11.34
N PRO A 42 4.86 0.78 -10.12
CA PRO A 42 5.33 -0.58 -9.84
C PRO A 42 4.19 -1.60 -9.69
N LEU A 43 2.95 -1.25 -10.03
CA LEU A 43 1.76 -2.05 -9.78
C LEU A 43 1.02 -2.43 -11.06
N ILE A 44 0.33 -3.58 -10.98
CA ILE A 44 -0.67 -4.02 -11.95
C ILE A 44 -2.04 -3.92 -11.28
N TRP A 45 -2.88 -3.07 -11.81
CA TRP A 45 -4.23 -2.83 -11.33
C TRP A 45 -5.22 -3.69 -12.11
N VAL A 46 -6.14 -4.33 -11.39
CA VAL A 46 -7.18 -5.18 -11.98
C VAL A 46 -8.54 -4.74 -11.45
N ALA A 47 -9.48 -4.51 -12.34
CA ALA A 47 -10.87 -4.22 -11.97
C ALA A 47 -11.71 -5.48 -12.09
N LEU A 48 -12.52 -5.76 -11.06
CA LEU A 48 -13.44 -6.91 -11.05
C LEU A 48 -14.76 -6.64 -11.79
N THR A 49 -14.91 -5.46 -12.36
CA THR A 49 -16.07 -5.03 -13.14
C THR A 49 -15.65 -4.17 -14.31
N GLN A 50 -16.45 -4.14 -15.37
CA GLN A 50 -16.21 -3.26 -16.52
C GLN A 50 -16.58 -1.80 -16.23
N ALA A 51 -17.53 -1.57 -15.33
CA ALA A 51 -17.98 -0.23 -14.92
C ALA A 51 -17.13 0.29 -13.76
N VAL A 52 -15.94 0.79 -14.06
CA VAL A 52 -14.98 1.30 -13.08
C VAL A 52 -14.55 2.72 -13.43
N THR A 53 -14.31 3.54 -12.40
CA THR A 53 -13.68 4.86 -12.58
C THR A 53 -12.32 4.69 -13.24
N PRO A 54 -11.97 5.48 -14.27
CA PRO A 54 -10.66 5.41 -14.92
C PRO A 54 -9.51 5.49 -13.91
N LEU A 55 -8.49 4.66 -14.07
CA LEU A 55 -7.38 4.56 -13.12
C LEU A 55 -6.67 5.89 -12.91
N GLU A 56 -6.50 6.68 -13.96
CA GLU A 56 -5.89 8.02 -13.91
C GLU A 56 -6.65 8.98 -13.00
N GLN A 57 -7.96 8.85 -12.95
CA GLN A 57 -8.77 9.65 -12.02
C GLN A 57 -8.63 9.16 -10.58
N GLN A 58 -8.52 7.84 -10.40
CA GLN A 58 -8.33 7.25 -9.07
C GLN A 58 -6.97 7.62 -8.49
N LEU A 59 -5.90 7.58 -9.30
CA LEU A 59 -4.52 7.85 -8.88
C LEU A 59 -4.08 9.31 -9.12
N ASN A 60 -5.00 10.21 -9.47
CA ASN A 60 -4.69 11.60 -9.77
C ASN A 60 -3.83 12.28 -8.69
N LEU A 61 -4.18 12.09 -7.40
CA LEU A 61 -3.44 12.67 -6.29
C LEU A 61 -2.01 12.09 -6.17
N VAL A 62 -1.82 10.80 -6.45
CA VAL A 62 -0.50 10.17 -6.51
C VAL A 62 0.33 10.79 -7.62
N HIS A 63 -0.20 10.86 -8.83
CA HIS A 63 0.50 11.42 -9.99
C HIS A 63 0.83 12.90 -9.82
N GLN A 64 -0.01 13.68 -9.17
CA GLN A 64 0.26 15.09 -8.90
C GLN A 64 1.39 15.32 -7.89
N ARG A 65 1.61 14.41 -6.98
CA ARG A 65 2.53 14.59 -5.84
C ARG A 65 3.87 13.88 -6.02
N VAL A 66 3.86 12.73 -6.67
CA VAL A 66 5.03 11.85 -6.74
C VAL A 66 5.24 11.26 -8.16
N ALA A 67 4.87 12.01 -9.21
CA ALA A 67 4.96 11.54 -10.59
C ALA A 67 6.35 10.98 -10.97
N ASP A 68 7.41 11.72 -10.65
CA ASP A 68 8.78 11.33 -10.99
C ASP A 68 9.21 10.06 -10.22
N LEU A 69 8.85 10.01 -8.94
CA LEU A 69 9.13 8.87 -8.07
C LEU A 69 8.35 7.63 -8.50
N TRP A 70 7.11 7.82 -8.93
CA TRP A 70 6.21 6.74 -9.36
C TRP A 70 6.66 6.08 -10.66
N THR A 71 7.34 6.83 -11.53
CA THR A 71 7.77 6.36 -12.85
C THR A 71 9.24 6.00 -12.95
N GLN A 72 10.05 6.32 -11.93
CA GLN A 72 11.48 6.01 -11.95
C GLN A 72 11.75 4.51 -11.85
N PRO A 73 12.89 4.02 -12.35
CA PRO A 73 13.32 2.65 -12.11
C PRO A 73 13.62 2.40 -10.64
N LEU A 74 12.98 1.38 -10.08
CA LEU A 74 13.09 0.98 -8.68
C LEU A 74 13.52 -0.48 -8.58
N ASP A 75 14.43 -0.77 -7.65
CA ASP A 75 14.78 -2.13 -7.27
C ASP A 75 14.06 -2.50 -5.98
N GLN A 76 13.42 -3.68 -5.95
CA GLN A 76 12.83 -4.21 -4.72
C GLN A 76 13.94 -4.67 -3.78
N VAL A 77 14.10 -3.99 -2.66
CA VAL A 77 15.18 -4.28 -1.69
C VAL A 77 14.77 -5.25 -0.59
N ARG A 78 13.47 -5.28 -0.24
CA ARG A 78 12.98 -6.17 0.83
C ARG A 78 11.48 -6.43 0.73
N ILE A 79 11.09 -7.60 1.24
CA ILE A 79 9.70 -7.90 1.61
C ILE A 79 9.69 -8.22 3.09
N LEU A 80 8.79 -7.58 3.84
CA LEU A 80 8.51 -7.86 5.24
C LEU A 80 7.08 -8.33 5.38
N GLN A 81 6.83 -9.22 6.32
CA GLN A 81 5.48 -9.69 6.63
C GLN A 81 5.35 -9.86 8.14
N ARG A 82 4.24 -9.37 8.70
CA ARG A 82 3.92 -9.48 10.12
C ARG A 82 2.45 -9.87 10.31
N THR A 83 2.18 -10.68 11.31
CA THR A 83 0.82 -10.86 11.80
C THR A 83 0.56 -9.83 12.89
N LEU A 84 -0.52 -9.06 12.75
CA LEU A 84 -1.02 -8.13 13.76
C LEU A 84 -2.27 -8.71 14.39
N HIS A 85 -2.33 -8.70 15.72
CA HIS A 85 -3.50 -9.16 16.48
C HIS A 85 -4.50 -8.02 16.67
N CYS A 86 -4.97 -7.49 15.55
CA CYS A 86 -5.99 -6.44 15.49
C CYS A 86 -6.83 -6.56 14.22
N ASN A 87 -8.00 -5.93 14.23
CA ASN A 87 -8.79 -5.74 13.02
C ASN A 87 -7.98 -4.93 12.00
N TRP A 88 -8.03 -5.33 10.74
CA TRP A 88 -7.30 -4.67 9.67
C TRP A 88 -7.60 -3.16 9.55
N LYS A 89 -8.83 -2.72 9.90
CA LYS A 89 -9.21 -1.30 9.88
C LYS A 89 -8.42 -0.49 10.88
N ILE A 90 -8.15 -1.04 12.07
CA ILE A 90 -7.34 -0.35 13.09
C ILE A 90 -5.92 -0.09 12.56
N ALA A 91 -5.30 -1.10 11.94
CA ALA A 91 -3.96 -0.94 11.36
C ALA A 91 -3.96 -0.02 10.14
N HIS A 92 -5.03 -0.07 9.32
CA HIS A 92 -5.20 0.82 8.17
C HIS A 92 -5.36 2.29 8.60
N ASP A 93 -6.23 2.56 9.57
CA ASP A 93 -6.47 3.91 10.06
C ASP A 93 -5.22 4.48 10.73
N ASN A 94 -4.49 3.66 11.52
CA ASN A 94 -3.23 4.06 12.14
C ASN A 94 -2.18 4.56 11.15
N THR A 95 -2.12 3.98 9.95
CA THR A 95 -1.16 4.41 8.91
C THR A 95 -1.46 5.81 8.36
N LEU A 96 -2.70 6.28 8.46
CA LEU A 96 -3.15 7.59 7.95
C LEU A 96 -3.44 8.62 9.05
N ASP A 97 -3.45 8.19 10.30
CA ASP A 97 -3.63 9.07 11.45
C ASP A 97 -2.32 9.78 11.80
N ASP A 98 -2.37 11.08 11.97
CA ASP A 98 -1.22 11.89 12.37
C ASP A 98 -1.11 12.04 13.89
N TYR A 99 -2.24 11.92 14.58
CA TYR A 99 -2.36 12.22 16.02
C TYR A 99 -1.48 11.32 16.88
N HIS A 100 -1.36 10.03 16.54
CA HIS A 100 -0.57 9.08 17.32
C HIS A 100 0.94 9.32 17.21
N VAL A 101 1.44 9.96 16.15
CA VAL A 101 2.88 10.07 15.84
C VAL A 101 3.67 10.71 16.99
N ALA A 102 3.15 11.80 17.58
CA ALA A 102 3.82 12.46 18.68
C ALA A 102 3.81 11.65 19.99
N VAL A 103 2.85 10.73 20.15
CA VAL A 103 2.65 9.93 21.37
C VAL A 103 3.33 8.57 21.26
N ALA A 104 3.14 7.88 20.14
CA ALA A 104 3.64 6.53 19.93
C ALA A 104 5.10 6.51 19.42
N HIS A 105 5.50 7.52 18.65
CA HIS A 105 6.81 7.59 17.98
C HIS A 105 7.69 8.78 18.42
N PRO A 106 7.83 9.09 19.72
CA PRO A 106 8.49 10.32 20.17
C PRO A 106 9.98 10.39 19.79
N THR A 107 10.64 9.25 19.64
CA THR A 107 12.07 9.13 19.34
C THR A 107 12.38 8.61 17.95
N THR A 108 11.35 8.21 17.20
CA THR A 108 11.41 7.72 15.83
C THR A 108 10.80 8.74 14.87
N LEU A 109 9.59 8.52 14.35
CA LEU A 109 8.97 9.37 13.34
C LEU A 109 8.77 10.82 13.76
N HIS A 110 8.36 11.09 15.00
CA HIS A 110 8.14 12.46 15.45
C HIS A 110 9.42 13.31 15.42
N ARG A 111 10.57 12.70 15.74
CA ARG A 111 11.86 13.37 15.62
C ARG A 111 12.20 13.76 14.18
N GLU A 112 11.80 12.94 13.21
CA GLU A 112 12.09 13.15 11.79
C GLU A 112 11.09 14.06 11.10
N GLN A 113 9.81 13.95 11.49
CA GLN A 113 8.70 14.64 10.84
C GLN A 113 8.31 15.96 11.53
N GLY A 114 8.84 16.23 12.72
CA GLY A 114 8.50 17.44 13.48
C GLY A 114 7.08 17.43 14.06
N PRO A 115 6.58 18.60 14.46
CA PRO A 115 5.30 18.70 15.17
C PRO A 115 4.10 18.46 14.24
N VAL A 116 3.10 17.76 14.73
CA VAL A 116 1.87 17.40 14.02
C VAL A 116 1.14 18.61 13.38
N ARG A 117 1.25 19.81 13.97
CA ARG A 117 0.66 21.04 13.39
C ARG A 117 1.20 21.39 12.00
N ASP A 118 2.34 20.84 11.62
CA ASP A 118 2.98 21.10 10.32
C ASP A 118 2.63 20.03 9.28
N TYR A 119 1.80 19.04 9.66
CA TYR A 119 1.31 18.01 8.77
C TYR A 119 0.13 18.51 7.94
N ALA A 120 -0.03 17.99 6.74
CA ALA A 120 -1.11 18.35 5.84
C ALA A 120 -1.88 17.13 5.34
N HIS A 121 -3.20 17.23 5.35
CA HIS A 121 -4.11 16.21 4.84
C HIS A 121 -4.74 16.65 3.54
N HIS A 122 -4.80 15.73 2.59
CA HIS A 122 -5.55 15.89 1.35
C HIS A 122 -6.40 14.64 1.13
N ALA A 123 -7.61 14.81 0.61
CA ALA A 123 -8.48 13.70 0.32
C ALA A 123 -9.21 13.90 -1.00
N THR A 124 -9.42 12.82 -1.71
CA THR A 124 -10.37 12.69 -2.82
C THR A 124 -11.44 11.67 -2.43
N ALA A 125 -12.36 11.37 -3.32
CA ALA A 125 -13.34 10.31 -3.08
C ALA A 125 -12.69 8.90 -2.96
N LEU A 126 -11.45 8.73 -3.44
CA LEU A 126 -10.80 7.43 -3.58
C LEU A 126 -9.43 7.33 -2.91
N VAL A 127 -8.77 8.45 -2.63
CA VAL A 127 -7.40 8.49 -2.10
C VAL A 127 -7.31 9.49 -0.97
N ASN A 128 -6.74 9.06 0.15
CA ASN A 128 -6.29 9.94 1.22
C ASN A 128 -4.77 10.14 1.11
N LEU A 129 -4.28 11.31 1.48
CA LEU A 129 -2.86 11.63 1.53
C LEU A 129 -2.56 12.39 2.81
N LEU A 130 -1.65 11.86 3.59
CA LEU A 130 -0.95 12.56 4.67
C LEU A 130 0.43 12.99 4.15
N VAL A 131 0.73 14.27 4.27
CA VAL A 131 2.04 14.87 3.94
C VAL A 131 2.69 15.32 5.24
N THR A 132 3.88 14.79 5.52
CA THR A 132 4.64 15.17 6.71
C THR A 132 6.02 15.69 6.31
N PRO A 133 6.57 16.73 7.00
CA PRO A 133 7.91 17.19 6.76
C PRO A 133 8.96 16.08 6.99
N HIS A 134 10.15 16.27 6.45
CA HIS A 134 11.31 15.42 6.73
C HIS A 134 12.47 16.29 7.23
N ALA A 135 13.20 15.81 8.24
CA ALA A 135 14.26 16.56 8.88
C ALA A 135 15.37 17.01 7.91
N ASP A 136 15.69 16.19 6.91
CA ASP A 136 16.69 16.47 5.88
C ASP A 136 16.15 17.33 4.72
N GLY A 137 14.92 17.81 4.83
CA GLY A 137 14.19 18.55 3.81
C GLY A 137 13.30 17.65 2.94
N GLY A 138 12.33 18.26 2.25
CA GLY A 138 11.31 17.54 1.50
C GLY A 138 10.19 17.04 2.41
N CYS A 139 9.43 16.07 1.92
CA CYS A 139 8.27 15.52 2.62
C CYS A 139 8.16 14.01 2.44
N PHE A 140 7.66 13.35 3.48
CA PHE A 140 7.02 12.06 3.35
C PHE A 140 5.62 12.23 2.75
N HIS A 141 5.21 11.24 1.96
CA HIS A 141 3.83 11.13 1.53
C HIS A 141 3.31 9.75 1.90
N THR A 142 2.21 9.70 2.63
CA THR A 142 1.50 8.46 2.95
C THR A 142 0.13 8.50 2.27
N PHE A 143 -0.01 7.75 1.19
CA PHE A 143 -1.28 7.61 0.48
C PHE A 143 -2.04 6.39 0.98
N GLY A 144 -3.32 6.57 1.32
CA GLY A 144 -4.27 5.48 1.49
C GLY A 144 -4.98 5.20 0.18
N LEU A 145 -4.78 4.02 -0.36
CA LEU A 145 -5.36 3.54 -1.61
C LEU A 145 -6.33 2.39 -1.31
N PRO A 146 -7.59 2.48 -1.76
CA PRO A 146 -8.54 1.41 -1.51
C PRO A 146 -8.09 0.07 -2.11
N PRO A 147 -8.47 -1.03 -1.49
CA PRO A 147 -9.21 -1.13 -0.24
C PRO A 147 -8.34 -1.18 1.02
N TRP A 148 -7.03 -1.52 0.93
CA TRP A 148 -6.13 -1.78 2.06
C TRP A 148 -4.66 -1.53 1.75
N LEU A 149 -4.37 -0.80 0.68
CA LEU A 149 -3.01 -0.50 0.25
C LEU A 149 -2.62 0.91 0.71
N HIS A 150 -1.39 1.05 1.22
CA HIS A 150 -0.74 2.34 1.41
C HIS A 150 0.51 2.42 0.54
N LEU A 151 0.69 3.57 -0.07
CA LEU A 151 1.92 3.95 -0.74
C LEU A 151 2.62 4.98 0.14
N ILE A 152 3.82 4.67 0.58
CA ILE A 152 4.64 5.56 1.41
C ILE A 152 5.87 5.94 0.63
N THR A 153 6.19 7.24 0.55
CA THR A 153 7.36 7.73 -0.18
C THR A 153 8.23 8.61 0.68
N TRP A 154 9.54 8.50 0.50
CA TRP A 154 10.58 9.29 1.17
C TRP A 154 11.18 10.31 0.20
N PRO A 155 11.69 11.45 0.73
CA PRO A 155 12.26 12.52 -0.10
C PRO A 155 13.41 12.05 -1.01
N GLU A 156 14.20 11.08 -0.54
CA GLU A 156 15.35 10.53 -1.26
C GLU A 156 14.98 9.51 -2.35
N GLY A 157 13.69 9.33 -2.62
CA GLY A 157 13.21 8.48 -3.72
C GLY A 157 12.92 7.03 -3.35
N ARG A 158 12.95 6.68 -2.08
CA ARG A 158 12.50 5.36 -1.60
C ARG A 158 10.98 5.29 -1.58
N LEU A 159 10.47 4.06 -1.67
CA LEU A 159 9.04 3.78 -1.71
C LEU A 159 8.74 2.50 -0.95
N ALA A 160 7.67 2.50 -0.18
CA ALA A 160 7.08 1.31 0.41
C ALA A 160 5.64 1.12 -0.04
N LEU A 161 5.29 -0.10 -0.37
CA LEU A 161 3.91 -0.55 -0.52
C LEU A 161 3.55 -1.36 0.71
N LEU A 162 2.62 -0.84 1.50
CA LEU A 162 2.12 -1.48 2.71
C LEU A 162 0.69 -1.95 2.47
N GLU A 163 0.48 -3.26 2.60
CA GLU A 163 -0.82 -3.90 2.49
C GLU A 163 -1.25 -4.41 3.86
N VAL A 164 -2.49 -4.12 4.26
CA VAL A 164 -3.09 -4.63 5.49
C VAL A 164 -4.19 -5.63 5.15
N LEU A 165 -3.83 -6.89 5.03
CA LEU A 165 -4.70 -7.95 4.51
C LEU A 165 -5.54 -8.58 5.64
N PRO A 166 -6.88 -8.51 5.59
CA PRO A 166 -7.75 -9.12 6.59
C PRO A 166 -7.51 -10.63 6.70
N ARG A 167 -7.48 -11.16 7.93
CA ARG A 167 -7.43 -12.61 8.21
C ARG A 167 -8.64 -13.06 9.01
N SER A 168 -8.97 -12.33 10.06
CA SER A 168 -10.16 -12.54 10.86
C SER A 168 -10.69 -11.19 11.37
N ARG A 169 -11.66 -11.23 12.29
CA ARG A 169 -12.22 -10.05 12.94
C ARG A 169 -11.16 -9.28 13.76
N ASP A 170 -10.19 -9.99 14.32
CA ASP A 170 -9.19 -9.52 15.28
C ASP A 170 -7.76 -9.87 14.89
N SER A 171 -7.53 -10.19 13.60
CA SER A 171 -6.22 -10.48 13.07
C SER A 171 -6.11 -10.04 11.60
N CYS A 172 -4.97 -9.43 11.26
CA CYS A 172 -4.60 -9.12 9.89
C CYS A 172 -3.12 -9.45 9.63
N CYS A 173 -2.78 -9.50 8.34
CA CYS A 173 -1.40 -9.61 7.90
C CYS A 173 -0.97 -8.28 7.30
N MET A 174 0.04 -7.66 7.88
CA MET A 174 0.73 -6.52 7.29
C MET A 174 1.86 -7.03 6.41
N GLN A 175 1.87 -6.62 5.15
CA GLN A 175 2.93 -6.91 4.19
C GLN A 175 3.51 -5.62 3.65
N LEU A 176 4.83 -5.48 3.72
CA LEU A 176 5.54 -4.34 3.14
C LEU A 176 6.47 -4.84 2.04
N ARG A 177 6.40 -4.17 0.89
CA ARG A 177 7.39 -4.28 -0.17
C ARG A 177 8.15 -2.96 -0.24
N LEU A 178 9.45 -3.02 -0.06
CA LEU A 178 10.35 -1.88 0.00
C LEU A 178 11.13 -1.76 -1.30
N PHE A 179 11.17 -0.55 -1.84
CA PHE A 179 11.86 -0.23 -3.08
C PHE A 179 12.81 0.94 -2.87
N ALA A 180 13.94 0.89 -3.54
CA ALA A 180 14.90 1.99 -3.61
C ALA A 180 15.20 2.33 -5.09
N PRO A 181 15.69 3.55 -5.38
CA PRO A 181 16.15 3.91 -6.70
C PRO A 181 17.16 2.91 -7.23
N SER A 182 16.98 2.48 -8.49
CA SER A 182 17.85 1.46 -9.09
C SER A 182 19.29 1.97 -9.23
N ALA A 183 20.26 1.16 -8.85
CA ALA A 183 21.67 1.45 -9.00
C ALA A 183 22.05 1.66 -10.48
N ALA A 184 21.34 1.05 -11.42
CA ALA A 184 21.51 1.26 -12.85
C ALA A 184 21.21 2.71 -13.30
N SER A 185 20.47 3.46 -12.50
CA SER A 185 20.14 4.88 -12.72
C SER A 185 21.15 5.85 -12.10
N GLY A 186 22.32 5.38 -11.64
CA GLY A 186 23.34 6.20 -10.99
C GLY A 186 23.19 6.32 -9.46
N GLY A 187 22.33 5.51 -8.85
CA GLY A 187 22.18 5.41 -7.40
C GLY A 187 23.45 4.84 -6.73
N ALA A 188 23.76 5.28 -5.50
CA ALA A 188 24.89 4.77 -4.73
C ALA A 188 24.71 3.29 -4.36
N PRO A 189 25.82 2.52 -4.14
CA PRO A 189 25.74 1.14 -3.67
C PRO A 189 24.96 1.07 -2.35
N ALA A 190 23.82 0.38 -2.43
CA ALA A 190 22.66 0.59 -1.60
C ALA A 190 22.65 -0.15 -0.25
N ASP A 191 23.56 -1.11 -0.01
CA ASP A 191 23.38 -2.06 1.10
C ASP A 191 23.42 -1.42 2.48
N ALA A 192 24.37 -0.53 2.75
CA ALA A 192 24.47 0.10 4.07
C ALA A 192 23.33 1.08 4.34
N ALA A 193 22.98 1.91 3.34
CA ALA A 193 21.89 2.88 3.44
C ALA A 193 20.51 2.19 3.51
N ASN A 194 20.30 1.12 2.76
CA ASN A 194 19.09 0.32 2.82
C ASN A 194 18.96 -0.42 4.16
N ASN A 195 20.07 -0.90 4.72
CA ASN A 195 20.06 -1.55 6.04
C ASN A 195 19.77 -0.54 7.17
N ALA A 196 20.28 0.70 7.09
CA ALA A 196 19.96 1.75 8.04
C ALA A 196 18.48 2.11 7.98
N TRP A 197 17.96 2.39 6.78
CA TRP A 197 16.54 2.63 6.55
C TRP A 197 15.64 1.50 7.06
N LEU A 198 16.00 0.24 6.76
CA LEU A 198 15.26 -0.94 7.24
C LEU A 198 15.23 -0.99 8.77
N LYS A 199 16.34 -0.68 9.44
CA LYS A 199 16.42 -0.67 10.90
C LYS A 199 15.49 0.39 11.51
N GLU A 200 15.47 1.59 10.96
CA GLU A 200 14.59 2.68 11.38
C GLU A 200 13.12 2.32 11.17
N LEU A 201 12.81 1.81 9.98
CA LEU A 201 11.47 1.34 9.64
C LEU A 201 10.97 0.24 10.59
N LEU A 202 11.81 -0.74 10.92
CA LEU A 202 11.45 -1.79 11.86
C LEU A 202 11.17 -1.25 13.26
N ALA A 203 11.88 -0.22 13.70
CA ALA A 203 11.69 0.37 15.02
C ALA A 203 10.29 0.99 15.15
N PHE A 204 9.87 1.84 14.21
CA PHE A 204 8.54 2.43 14.30
C PHE A 204 7.41 1.42 14.01
N LEU A 205 7.65 0.40 13.19
CA LEU A 205 6.67 -0.68 13.00
C LEU A 205 6.45 -1.53 14.26
N ASP A 206 7.45 -1.66 15.13
CA ASP A 206 7.29 -2.32 16.43
C ASP A 206 6.44 -1.49 17.38
N GLU A 207 6.62 -0.15 17.35
CA GLU A 207 5.79 0.79 18.12
C GLU A 207 4.34 0.77 17.63
N ASP A 208 4.11 0.82 16.32
CA ASP A 208 2.77 0.72 15.70
C ASP A 208 2.07 -0.59 16.04
N GLN A 209 2.77 -1.71 15.96
CA GLN A 209 2.19 -3.01 16.30
C GLN A 209 1.69 -3.02 17.74
N ALA A 210 2.49 -2.53 18.70
CA ALA A 210 2.08 -2.44 20.10
C ALA A 210 0.84 -1.56 20.29
N LEU A 211 0.76 -0.45 19.55
CA LEU A 211 -0.36 0.50 19.59
C LEU A 211 -1.64 -0.13 19.04
N VAL A 212 -1.63 -0.67 17.83
CA VAL A 212 -2.83 -1.21 17.18
C VAL A 212 -3.38 -2.45 17.89
N GLU A 213 -2.51 -3.30 18.44
CA GLU A 213 -2.91 -4.44 19.24
C GLU A 213 -3.49 -4.01 20.60
N SER A 214 -2.98 -2.92 21.17
CA SER A 214 -3.57 -2.31 22.37
C SER A 214 -4.94 -1.71 22.09
N ALA A 215 -5.09 -0.98 20.97
CA ALA A 215 -6.36 -0.43 20.53
C ALA A 215 -7.42 -1.54 20.34
N GLN A 216 -7.04 -2.67 19.72
CA GLN A 216 -7.93 -3.83 19.58
C GLN A 216 -8.44 -4.33 20.92
N ARG A 217 -7.57 -4.44 21.94
CA ARG A 217 -8.00 -4.84 23.30
C ARG A 217 -8.97 -3.82 23.90
N GLY A 218 -8.73 -2.52 23.68
CA GLY A 218 -9.63 -1.44 24.10
C GLY A 218 -11.02 -1.58 23.50
N TYR A 219 -11.12 -1.77 22.19
CA TYR A 219 -12.39 -1.97 21.47
C TYR A 219 -13.13 -3.23 21.95
N CYS A 220 -12.41 -4.30 22.26
CA CYS A 220 -13.01 -5.54 22.77
C CYS A 220 -13.52 -5.43 24.23
N SER A 221 -13.07 -4.43 24.98
CA SER A 221 -13.51 -4.25 26.38
C SER A 221 -14.98 -3.84 26.52
N GLY A 222 -15.59 -3.31 25.46
CA GLY A 222 -16.94 -2.75 25.48
C GLY A 222 -17.08 -1.44 26.26
N LEU A 223 -15.97 -0.90 26.80
CA LEU A 223 -15.96 0.33 27.61
C LEU A 223 -15.72 1.59 26.75
N VAL A 224 -15.25 1.43 25.52
CA VAL A 224 -14.95 2.54 24.63
C VAL A 224 -16.20 2.83 23.81
N PRO A 225 -16.87 3.99 23.98
CA PRO A 225 -17.79 4.47 22.95
C PRO A 225 -16.99 4.56 21.64
N GLY A 226 -17.62 4.20 20.53
CA GLY A 226 -16.97 4.31 19.22
C GLY A 226 -16.33 5.70 19.05
N PRO A 227 -15.30 5.83 18.17
CA PRO A 227 -14.64 7.11 17.97
C PRO A 227 -15.69 8.18 17.63
N PRO A 228 -15.52 9.41 18.12
CA PRO A 228 -16.37 10.50 17.67
C PRO A 228 -16.23 10.59 16.15
N HIS A 229 -17.30 10.23 15.46
CA HIS A 229 -17.39 10.42 14.02
C HIS A 229 -17.51 11.92 13.79
N GLY A 230 -16.38 12.54 13.46
CA GLY A 230 -16.35 13.89 12.92
C GLY A 230 -16.70 13.88 11.44
#